data_a5934951586b9d9cafd6964493397fb8
#
_entry.id   a5934951586b9d9cafd6964493397fb8
#
_cell.length_a   1.000
_cell.length_b   1.000
_cell.length_c   1.000
_cell.angle_alpha   90.00
_cell.angle_beta   90.00
_cell.angle_gamma   90.00
#
_symmetry.space_group_name_H-M   'P 1'
#
loop_
_entity.id
_entity.type
_entity.pdbx_description
1 polymer ?
#
loop_
_entity_poly.entity_id
_entity_poly.type
_entity_poly.pdbx_seq_one_letter_code
_entity_poly.pdbx_strand_id
1 'polypeptide(L)'
;MTTHNTWLLHGGATDVIEYASALPEADGLGFVYVLSLSNDTRKLGCSTKLHQRLLAHQTEMSRYGVEIQFCSVTRPHFNFRAVERNALRWLNSVTAKEILSDPHERVCEAVAAQHLALIAPDDYVVEQQAAHAYVAGLMRDIGERLGIAPTPEITHRAKRILDSHTELGRLTGLGETDSMLNALAVIESQ
;
A
#
# COMPACT_ATOMS: atom_id res chain seq x y z
N MET A 1 -3.21 9.74 -23.67
CA MET A 1 -2.48 8.84 -22.74
C MET A 1 -2.32 9.60 -21.45
N THR A 2 -3.13 9.30 -20.45
CA THR A 2 -3.02 9.88 -19.10
C THR A 2 -1.77 9.27 -18.47
N THR A 3 -0.75 10.06 -18.26
CA THR A 3 0.44 9.66 -17.51
C THR A 3 0.01 9.46 -16.06
N HIS A 4 -0.22 8.21 -15.67
CA HIS A 4 -0.49 7.88 -14.27
C HIS A 4 0.75 8.26 -13.46
N ASN A 5 0.63 9.32 -12.69
CA ASN A 5 1.71 9.77 -11.82
C ASN A 5 1.79 8.81 -10.62
N THR A 6 2.73 7.88 -10.68
CA THR A 6 2.98 6.92 -9.60
C THR A 6 3.38 7.61 -8.29
N TRP A 7 4.07 8.73 -8.41
CA TRP A 7 4.68 9.42 -7.28
C TRP A 7 3.76 10.51 -6.73
N LEU A 8 3.53 10.46 -5.42
CA LEU A 8 2.84 11.51 -4.67
C LEU A 8 3.82 12.59 -4.22
N LEU A 9 4.98 12.16 -3.71
CA LEU A 9 6.02 13.00 -3.17
C LEU A 9 7.38 12.61 -3.76
N HIS A 10 8.22 13.63 -4.02
CA HIS A 10 9.56 13.44 -4.56
C HIS A 10 10.40 14.66 -4.18
N GLY A 11 11.32 14.53 -3.23
CA GLY A 11 12.07 15.67 -2.74
C GLY A 11 13.02 15.36 -1.60
N GLY A 12 13.56 16.42 -1.00
CA GLY A 12 14.40 16.34 0.19
C GLY A 12 13.69 15.66 1.35
N ALA A 13 14.44 14.94 2.19
CA ALA A 13 13.86 14.14 3.26
C ALA A 13 13.01 14.98 4.24
N THR A 14 13.49 16.18 4.60
CA THR A 14 12.80 17.08 5.53
C THR A 14 11.42 17.47 5.01
N ASP A 15 11.36 17.92 3.74
CA ASP A 15 10.12 18.38 3.12
C ASP A 15 9.10 17.24 2.99
N VAL A 16 9.58 16.03 2.62
CA VAL A 16 8.73 14.85 2.47
C VAL A 16 8.20 14.37 3.81
N ILE A 17 9.01 14.39 4.87
CA ILE A 17 8.59 14.02 6.24
C ILE A 17 7.55 15.00 6.77
N GLU A 18 7.78 16.30 6.56
CA GLU A 18 6.84 17.35 6.97
C GLU A 18 5.49 17.19 6.26
N TYR A 19 5.51 17.03 4.93
CA TYR A 19 4.29 16.80 4.17
C TYR A 19 3.57 15.51 4.59
N ALA A 20 4.33 14.43 4.85
CA ALA A 20 3.76 13.16 5.30
C ALA A 20 3.00 13.28 6.64
N SER A 21 3.34 14.27 7.48
CA SER A 21 2.63 14.53 8.75
C SER A 21 1.20 15.02 8.54
N ALA A 22 0.93 15.66 7.41
CA ALA A 22 -0.39 16.20 7.05
C ALA A 22 -1.26 15.22 6.27
N LEU A 23 -0.72 14.05 5.86
CA LEU A 23 -1.50 13.06 5.12
C LEU A 23 -2.50 12.37 6.04
N PRO A 24 -3.76 12.22 5.59
CA PRO A 24 -4.75 11.49 6.36
C PRO A 24 -4.37 10.00 6.44
N GLU A 25 -4.59 9.38 7.59
CA GLU A 25 -4.56 7.94 7.71
C GLU A 25 -5.73 7.37 6.91
N ALA A 26 -5.45 6.54 5.90
CA ALA A 26 -6.47 5.87 5.11
C ALA A 26 -6.45 4.38 5.43
N ASP A 27 -7.58 3.86 5.92
CA ASP A 27 -7.72 2.47 6.32
C ASP A 27 -7.39 1.52 5.17
N GLY A 28 -6.41 0.65 5.42
CA GLY A 28 -5.96 -0.37 4.48
C GLY A 28 -5.05 0.12 3.35
N LEU A 29 -4.94 1.42 3.11
CA LEU A 29 -4.02 1.97 2.13
C LEU A 29 -2.61 2.10 2.72
N GLY A 30 -1.62 1.90 1.89
CA GLY A 30 -0.22 2.10 2.26
C GLY A 30 0.57 2.71 1.12
N PHE A 31 1.75 3.15 1.46
CA PHE A 31 2.69 3.82 0.58
C PHE A 31 3.90 2.92 0.37
N VAL A 32 4.50 2.99 -0.81
CA VAL A 32 5.85 2.51 -1.07
C VAL A 32 6.78 3.71 -1.12
N TYR A 33 7.93 3.61 -0.49
CA TYR A 33 8.90 4.70 -0.46
C TYR A 33 10.30 4.21 -0.84
N VAL A 34 11.06 5.09 -1.48
CA VAL A 34 12.47 4.91 -1.81
C VAL A 34 13.26 6.03 -1.14
N LEU A 35 14.19 5.68 -0.27
CA LEU A 35 15.08 6.62 0.40
C LEU A 35 16.47 6.54 -0.21
N SER A 36 17.07 7.68 -0.56
CA SER A 36 18.50 7.80 -0.83
C SER A 36 19.23 8.16 0.44
N LEU A 37 20.26 7.41 0.76
CA LEU A 37 21.05 7.56 1.97
C LEU A 37 22.42 8.19 1.66
N SER A 38 23.00 8.89 2.64
CA SER A 38 24.28 9.59 2.50
C SER A 38 25.49 8.67 2.25
N ASN A 39 25.33 7.38 2.52
CA ASN A 39 26.33 6.34 2.24
C ASN A 39 26.17 5.69 0.86
N ASP A 40 25.50 6.36 -0.06
CA ASP A 40 25.28 5.92 -1.44
C ASP A 40 24.43 4.65 -1.60
N THR A 41 23.70 4.26 -0.55
CA THR A 41 22.72 3.18 -0.63
C THR A 41 21.30 3.70 -0.72
N ARG A 42 20.38 2.82 -1.10
CA ARG A 42 18.95 3.12 -1.20
C ARG A 42 18.19 2.15 -0.31
N LYS A 43 17.14 2.65 0.33
CA LYS A 43 16.22 1.82 1.10
C LYS A 43 14.84 1.84 0.42
N LEU A 44 14.37 0.67 0.03
CA LEU A 44 13.01 0.46 -0.43
C LEU A 44 12.19 -0.09 0.73
N GLY A 45 10.99 0.42 0.93
CA GLY A 45 10.11 -0.05 1.98
C GLY A 45 8.66 0.39 1.76
N CYS A 46 7.78 -0.11 2.62
CA CYS A 46 6.37 0.26 2.59
C CYS A 46 5.79 0.48 3.99
N SER A 47 4.72 1.27 4.08
CA SER A 47 4.03 1.54 5.36
C SER A 47 2.62 2.06 5.15
N THR A 48 1.71 1.72 6.04
CA THR A 48 0.41 2.39 6.19
C THR A 48 0.51 3.67 7.02
N LYS A 49 1.56 3.80 7.84
CA LYS A 49 1.85 4.96 8.71
C LYS A 49 3.12 5.64 8.25
N LEU A 50 3.05 6.32 7.10
CA LEU A 50 4.22 6.85 6.39
C LEU A 50 5.07 7.76 7.28
N HIS A 51 4.46 8.80 7.89
CA HIS A 51 5.18 9.77 8.71
C HIS A 51 5.96 9.12 9.85
N GLN A 52 5.29 8.25 10.64
CA GLN A 52 5.94 7.54 11.74
C GLN A 52 7.09 6.66 11.25
N ARG A 53 6.92 6.00 10.10
CA ARG A 53 7.93 5.13 9.53
C ARG A 53 9.16 5.90 9.05
N LEU A 54 8.96 7.04 8.39
CA LEU A 54 10.06 7.89 7.94
C LEU A 54 10.85 8.49 9.11
N LEU A 55 10.18 8.95 10.17
CA LEU A 55 10.83 9.41 11.40
C LEU A 55 11.63 8.30 12.09
N ALA A 56 11.08 7.08 12.13
CA ALA A 56 11.81 5.94 12.69
C ALA A 56 13.09 5.65 11.89
N HIS A 57 13.03 5.69 10.56
CA HIS A 57 14.21 5.53 9.73
C HIS A 57 15.23 6.65 9.92
N GLN A 58 14.78 7.90 9.98
CA GLN A 58 15.67 9.04 10.24
C GLN A 58 16.42 8.85 11.56
N THR A 59 15.70 8.46 12.62
CA THR A 59 16.28 8.22 13.94
C THR A 59 17.25 7.03 13.93
N GLU A 60 16.87 5.92 13.27
CA GLU A 60 17.71 4.74 13.17
C GLU A 60 19.00 5.01 12.40
N MET A 61 18.88 5.62 11.21
CA MET A 61 20.03 5.92 10.35
C MET A 61 21.00 6.91 10.99
N SER A 62 20.48 7.92 11.68
CA SER A 62 21.32 8.92 12.40
C SER A 62 22.22 8.29 13.46
N ARG A 63 21.82 7.18 14.09
CA ARG A 63 22.66 6.44 15.06
C ARG A 63 23.91 5.85 14.42
N TYR A 64 23.89 5.59 13.12
CA TYR A 64 25.00 5.08 12.33
C TYR A 64 25.71 6.17 11.52
N GLY A 65 25.41 7.45 11.77
CA GLY A 65 25.97 8.57 11.00
C GLY A 65 25.50 8.61 9.54
N VAL A 66 24.37 7.98 9.23
CA VAL A 66 23.76 7.96 7.90
C VAL A 66 22.56 8.90 7.89
N GLU A 67 22.44 9.71 6.85
CA GLU A 67 21.34 10.65 6.67
C GLU A 67 20.47 10.25 5.49
N ILE A 68 19.17 10.52 5.58
CA ILE A 68 18.27 10.43 4.44
C ILE A 68 18.38 11.73 3.67
N GLN A 69 18.89 11.67 2.45
CA GLN A 69 19.09 12.84 1.59
C GLN A 69 17.87 13.15 0.74
N PHE A 70 17.26 12.09 0.18
CA PHE A 70 16.16 12.22 -0.76
C PHE A 70 15.13 11.12 -0.56
N CYS A 71 13.87 11.42 -0.82
CA CYS A 71 12.77 10.49 -0.65
C CYS A 71 11.78 10.58 -1.80
N SER A 72 11.37 9.43 -2.33
CA SER A 72 10.25 9.31 -3.26
C SER A 72 9.18 8.43 -2.64
N VAL A 73 7.92 8.85 -2.70
CA VAL A 73 6.78 8.15 -2.10
C VAL A 73 5.67 8.00 -3.13
N THR A 74 5.15 6.79 -3.28
CA THR A 74 4.02 6.53 -4.19
C THR A 74 2.73 7.14 -3.66
N ARG A 75 1.73 7.26 -4.52
CA ARG A 75 0.35 7.45 -4.07
C ARG A 75 -0.07 6.28 -3.18
N PRO A 76 -0.96 6.49 -2.19
CA PRO A 76 -1.44 5.41 -1.33
C PRO A 76 -2.28 4.41 -2.13
N HIS A 77 -2.09 3.12 -1.85
CA HIS A 77 -2.82 2.05 -2.55
C HIS A 77 -2.87 0.76 -1.74
N PHE A 78 -3.79 -0.14 -2.06
CA PHE A 78 -3.98 -1.41 -1.32
C PHE A 78 -2.85 -2.42 -1.55
N ASN A 79 -2.25 -2.42 -2.74
CA ASN A 79 -1.25 -3.42 -3.14
C ASN A 79 0.20 -3.04 -2.78
N PHE A 80 0.40 -2.08 -1.88
CA PHE A 80 1.72 -1.52 -1.55
C PHE A 80 2.76 -2.58 -1.17
N ARG A 81 2.36 -3.63 -0.42
CA ARG A 81 3.26 -4.73 -0.05
C ARG A 81 3.65 -5.61 -1.24
N ALA A 82 2.73 -5.80 -2.18
CA ALA A 82 3.01 -6.54 -3.39
C ALA A 82 3.94 -5.76 -4.33
N VAL A 83 3.72 -4.45 -4.46
CA VAL A 83 4.59 -3.55 -5.23
C VAL A 83 6.00 -3.56 -4.68
N GLU A 84 6.19 -3.35 -3.38
CA GLU A 84 7.50 -3.42 -2.72
C GLU A 84 8.20 -4.75 -2.98
N ARG A 85 7.54 -5.86 -2.65
CA ARG A 85 8.10 -7.21 -2.81
C ARG A 85 8.48 -7.52 -4.25
N ASN A 86 7.65 -7.15 -5.22
CA ASN A 86 7.91 -7.41 -6.63
C ASN A 86 9.02 -6.50 -7.16
N ALA A 87 9.09 -5.24 -6.73
CA ALA A 87 10.19 -4.35 -7.07
C ALA A 87 11.53 -4.88 -6.54
N LEU A 88 11.57 -5.35 -5.29
CA LEU A 88 12.76 -6.00 -4.73
C LEU A 88 13.20 -7.24 -5.53
N ARG A 89 12.25 -8.07 -5.96
CA ARG A 89 12.52 -9.23 -6.82
C ARG A 89 13.06 -8.81 -8.19
N TRP A 90 12.49 -7.78 -8.77
CA TRP A 90 12.91 -7.26 -10.08
C TRP A 90 14.34 -6.69 -10.03
N LEU A 91 14.73 -6.07 -8.91
CA LEU A 91 16.08 -5.58 -8.66
C LEU A 91 17.08 -6.68 -8.27
N ASN A 92 16.68 -7.96 -8.36
CA ASN A 92 17.50 -9.11 -7.96
C ASN A 92 18.08 -8.99 -6.53
N SER A 93 17.35 -8.35 -5.65
CA SER A 93 17.70 -8.32 -4.23
C SER A 93 17.59 -9.75 -3.65
N VAL A 94 18.66 -10.52 -3.78
CA VAL A 94 18.76 -11.93 -3.35
C VAL A 94 18.66 -12.06 -1.83
N THR A 95 18.92 -10.99 -1.13
CA THR A 95 18.73 -10.89 0.31
C THR A 95 17.50 -10.05 0.54
N ALA A 96 16.59 -10.50 1.38
CA ALA A 96 15.44 -9.73 1.85
C ALA A 96 15.85 -8.39 2.56
N LYS A 97 17.01 -7.87 2.25
CA LYS A 97 17.50 -6.59 2.71
C LYS A 97 16.91 -5.51 1.83
N GLU A 98 16.09 -4.70 2.42
CA GLU A 98 15.48 -3.50 1.86
C GLU A 98 16.50 -2.41 1.47
N ILE A 99 17.82 -2.70 1.55
CA ILE A 99 18.92 -1.79 1.24
C ILE A 99 19.58 -2.25 -0.05
N LEU A 100 19.64 -1.34 -1.01
CA LEU A 100 20.06 -1.55 -2.39
C LEU A 100 21.24 -0.65 -2.73
N SER A 101 22.11 -1.13 -3.63
CA SER A 101 23.19 -0.33 -4.23
C SER A 101 22.83 0.26 -5.60
N ASP A 102 21.66 -0.07 -6.12
CA ASP A 102 21.16 0.47 -7.38
C ASP A 102 20.95 1.99 -7.29
N PRO A 103 21.12 2.74 -8.40
CA PRO A 103 20.77 4.16 -8.47
C PRO A 103 19.32 4.42 -8.07
N HIS A 104 19.05 5.59 -7.49
CA HIS A 104 17.71 5.96 -7.03
C HIS A 104 16.66 5.85 -8.14
N GLU A 105 17.00 6.33 -9.32
CA GLU A 105 16.14 6.34 -10.51
C GLU A 105 15.75 4.90 -10.89
N ARG A 106 16.69 3.96 -10.86
CA ARG A 106 16.43 2.56 -11.18
C ARG A 106 15.52 1.89 -10.16
N VAL A 107 15.69 2.19 -8.88
CA VAL A 107 14.77 1.70 -7.84
C VAL A 107 13.38 2.29 -8.04
N CYS A 108 13.30 3.58 -8.36
CA CYS A 108 12.04 4.25 -8.67
C CYS A 108 11.36 3.66 -9.92
N GLU A 109 12.12 3.35 -10.99
CA GLU A 109 11.59 2.69 -12.19
C GLU A 109 11.01 1.32 -11.87
N ALA A 110 11.69 0.52 -11.04
CA ALA A 110 11.21 -0.78 -10.59
C ALA A 110 9.88 -0.66 -9.83
N VAL A 111 9.80 0.29 -8.90
CA VAL A 111 8.56 0.56 -8.15
C VAL A 111 7.45 1.03 -9.08
N ALA A 112 7.73 1.97 -9.98
CA ALA A 112 6.74 2.52 -10.91
C ALA A 112 6.19 1.44 -11.85
N ALA A 113 7.05 0.56 -12.38
CA ALA A 113 6.63 -0.54 -13.23
C ALA A 113 5.69 -1.51 -12.50
N GLN A 114 5.98 -1.84 -11.24
CA GLN A 114 5.12 -2.71 -10.43
C GLN A 114 3.84 -2.01 -9.99
N HIS A 115 3.93 -0.73 -9.68
CA HIS A 115 2.76 0.09 -9.34
C HIS A 115 1.77 0.13 -10.51
N LEU A 116 2.23 0.43 -11.73
CA LEU A 116 1.39 0.44 -12.93
C LEU A 116 0.79 -0.93 -13.26
N ALA A 117 1.53 -2.01 -12.97
CA ALA A 117 1.05 -3.37 -13.23
C ALA A 117 0.01 -3.87 -12.21
N LEU A 118 0.03 -3.36 -10.98
CA LEU A 118 -0.79 -3.84 -9.87
C LEU A 118 -1.89 -2.86 -9.45
N ILE A 119 -1.85 -1.62 -9.93
CA ILE A 119 -2.82 -0.60 -9.58
C ILE A 119 -3.61 -0.22 -10.82
N ALA A 120 -4.88 -0.43 -10.73
CA ALA A 120 -5.83 0.10 -11.69
C ALA A 120 -5.87 1.64 -11.64
N PRO A 121 -6.44 2.29 -12.65
CA PRO A 121 -6.61 3.74 -12.71
C PRO A 121 -7.19 4.35 -11.42
N ASP A 122 -6.96 5.66 -11.21
CA ASP A 122 -7.43 6.39 -10.01
C ASP A 122 -8.93 6.16 -9.70
N ASP A 123 -9.76 5.94 -10.73
CA ASP A 123 -11.18 5.58 -10.60
C ASP A 123 -11.39 4.29 -9.80
N TYR A 124 -10.49 3.32 -9.94
CA TYR A 124 -10.56 2.06 -9.21
C TYR A 124 -10.28 2.21 -7.71
N VAL A 125 -9.42 3.15 -7.32
CA VAL A 125 -9.16 3.43 -5.89
C VAL A 125 -10.40 4.04 -5.26
N VAL A 126 -11.08 4.94 -5.96
CA VAL A 126 -12.33 5.57 -5.51
C VAL A 126 -13.44 4.53 -5.42
N GLU A 127 -13.57 3.67 -6.43
CA GLU A 127 -14.55 2.57 -6.44
C GLU A 127 -14.27 1.54 -5.34
N GLN A 128 -13.01 1.17 -5.12
CA GLN A 128 -12.65 0.29 -4.01
C GLN A 128 -12.92 0.92 -2.64
N GLN A 129 -12.64 2.21 -2.47
CA GLN A 129 -12.98 2.91 -1.23
C GLN A 129 -14.50 2.94 -1.01
N ALA A 130 -15.27 3.18 -2.06
CA ALA A 130 -16.74 3.14 -2.02
C ALA A 130 -17.26 1.73 -1.71
N ALA A 131 -16.66 0.70 -2.33
CA ALA A 131 -16.99 -0.70 -2.08
C ALA A 131 -16.65 -1.12 -0.63
N HIS A 132 -15.48 -0.72 -0.12
CA HIS A 132 -15.11 -0.96 1.28
C HIS A 132 -16.03 -0.26 2.27
N ALA A 133 -16.42 1.00 1.98
CA ALA A 133 -17.38 1.73 2.81
C ALA A 133 -18.77 1.08 2.79
N TYR A 134 -19.20 0.60 1.62
CA TYR A 134 -20.45 -0.13 1.45
C TYR A 134 -20.45 -1.45 2.25
N VAL A 135 -19.37 -2.26 2.14
CA VAL A 135 -19.24 -3.51 2.88
C VAL A 135 -19.17 -3.27 4.39
N ALA A 136 -18.44 -2.24 4.83
CA ALA A 136 -18.41 -1.86 6.24
C ALA A 136 -19.78 -1.41 6.75
N GLY A 137 -20.56 -0.72 5.93
CA GLY A 137 -21.96 -0.36 6.19
C GLY A 137 -22.83 -1.63 6.32
N LEU A 138 -22.75 -2.52 5.35
CA LEU A 138 -23.51 -3.78 5.32
C LEU A 138 -23.18 -4.67 6.55
N MET A 139 -21.90 -4.81 6.91
CA MET A 139 -21.47 -5.57 8.08
C MET A 139 -22.00 -4.97 9.38
N ARG A 140 -22.08 -3.65 9.47
CA ARG A 140 -22.70 -2.95 10.61
C ARG A 140 -24.18 -3.24 10.69
N ASP A 141 -24.90 -3.12 9.57
CA ASP A 141 -26.35 -3.37 9.49
C ASP A 141 -26.71 -4.83 9.83
N ILE A 142 -25.89 -5.78 9.35
CA ILE A 142 -26.02 -7.21 9.71
C ILE A 142 -25.75 -7.40 11.20
N GLY A 143 -24.69 -6.80 11.73
CA GLY A 143 -24.36 -6.86 13.15
C GLY A 143 -25.48 -6.31 14.03
N GLU A 144 -26.07 -5.18 13.66
CA GLU A 144 -27.20 -4.59 14.36
C GLU A 144 -28.45 -5.48 14.33
N ARG A 145 -28.77 -6.09 13.18
CA ARG A 145 -29.92 -7.01 13.04
C ARG A 145 -29.76 -8.31 13.81
N LEU A 146 -28.54 -8.79 13.94
CA LEU A 146 -28.22 -10.01 14.67
C LEU A 146 -27.93 -9.77 16.17
N GLY A 147 -27.92 -8.50 16.61
CA GLY A 147 -27.54 -8.12 17.98
C GLY A 147 -26.07 -8.43 18.30
N ILE A 148 -25.24 -8.55 17.26
CA ILE A 148 -23.81 -8.86 17.38
C ILE A 148 -23.04 -7.57 17.09
N ALA A 149 -22.37 -7.01 18.08
CA ALA A 149 -21.42 -5.95 17.83
C ALA A 149 -20.27 -6.50 16.98
N PRO A 150 -19.96 -5.91 15.79
CA PRO A 150 -18.84 -6.37 14.98
C PRO A 150 -17.56 -6.20 15.79
N THR A 151 -16.98 -7.31 16.21
CA THR A 151 -15.66 -7.27 16.86
C THR A 151 -14.58 -6.94 15.82
N PRO A 152 -13.46 -6.35 16.23
CA PRO A 152 -12.33 -6.09 15.33
C PRO A 152 -11.87 -7.35 14.58
N GLU A 153 -11.99 -8.53 15.20
CA GLU A 153 -11.65 -9.82 14.60
C GLU A 153 -12.57 -10.20 13.45
N ILE A 154 -13.89 -10.06 13.64
CA ILE A 154 -14.90 -10.34 12.60
C ILE A 154 -14.70 -9.41 11.43
N THR A 155 -14.51 -8.11 11.70
CA THR A 155 -14.26 -7.11 10.66
C THR A 155 -12.98 -7.42 9.89
N HIS A 156 -11.91 -7.80 10.58
CA HIS A 156 -10.63 -8.15 9.94
C HIS A 156 -10.73 -9.43 9.11
N ARG A 157 -11.50 -10.43 9.56
CA ARG A 157 -11.73 -11.68 8.82
C ARG A 157 -12.56 -11.44 7.56
N ALA A 158 -13.65 -10.69 7.65
CA ALA A 158 -14.48 -10.32 6.51
C ALA A 158 -13.67 -9.54 5.46
N LYS A 159 -12.84 -8.60 5.89
CA LYS A 159 -11.94 -7.86 5.01
C LYS A 159 -10.98 -8.79 4.26
N ARG A 160 -10.35 -9.76 4.94
CA ARG A 160 -9.44 -10.71 4.29
C ARG A 160 -10.14 -11.57 3.23
N ILE A 161 -11.38 -11.99 3.50
CA ILE A 161 -12.17 -12.77 2.55
C ILE A 161 -12.47 -11.90 1.33
N LEU A 162 -12.91 -10.66 1.52
CA LEU A 162 -13.19 -9.72 0.44
C LEU A 162 -11.95 -9.46 -0.41
N ASP A 163 -10.82 -9.14 0.21
CA ASP A 163 -9.55 -8.88 -0.48
C ASP A 163 -9.10 -10.10 -1.31
N SER A 164 -9.25 -11.31 -0.77
CA SER A 164 -8.90 -12.55 -1.47
C SER A 164 -9.81 -12.81 -2.68
N HIS A 165 -11.11 -12.59 -2.57
CA HIS A 165 -12.05 -12.78 -3.66
C HIS A 165 -11.91 -11.72 -4.75
N THR A 166 -11.62 -10.48 -4.38
CA THR A 166 -11.34 -9.41 -5.35
C THR A 166 -10.07 -9.72 -6.15
N GLU A 167 -9.01 -10.16 -5.48
CA GLU A 167 -7.77 -10.56 -6.17
C GLU A 167 -7.98 -11.79 -7.06
N LEU A 168 -8.73 -12.80 -6.60
CA LEU A 168 -9.07 -13.97 -7.39
C LEU A 168 -9.91 -13.59 -8.62
N GLY A 169 -10.91 -12.71 -8.45
CA GLY A 169 -11.73 -12.20 -9.55
C GLY A 169 -10.89 -11.51 -10.62
N ARG A 170 -9.95 -10.67 -10.20
CA ARG A 170 -9.01 -10.00 -11.11
C ARG A 170 -8.15 -11.01 -11.91
N LEU A 171 -7.68 -12.07 -11.25
CA LEU A 171 -6.85 -13.10 -11.88
C LEU A 171 -7.65 -14.02 -12.82
N THR A 172 -8.93 -14.23 -12.55
CA THR A 172 -9.80 -15.13 -13.32
C THR A 172 -10.65 -14.41 -14.37
N GLY A 173 -10.58 -13.07 -14.44
CA GLY A 173 -11.41 -12.25 -15.32
C GLY A 173 -12.89 -12.20 -14.91
N LEU A 174 -13.23 -12.60 -13.69
CA LEU A 174 -14.55 -12.37 -13.12
C LEU A 174 -14.77 -10.87 -12.89
N GLY A 175 -15.98 -10.40 -13.16
CA GLY A 175 -16.38 -9.03 -12.87
C GLY A 175 -16.31 -8.74 -11.36
N GLU A 176 -16.06 -7.49 -10.99
CA GLU A 176 -15.90 -7.06 -9.61
C GLU A 176 -17.15 -7.35 -8.77
N THR A 177 -18.34 -7.14 -9.35
CA THR A 177 -19.62 -7.44 -8.71
C THR A 177 -19.76 -8.94 -8.38
N ASP A 178 -19.36 -9.83 -9.28
CA ASP A 178 -19.44 -11.27 -9.06
C ASP A 178 -18.43 -11.73 -8.03
N SER A 179 -17.24 -11.12 -8.01
CA SER A 179 -16.22 -11.39 -6.99
C SER A 179 -16.71 -10.98 -5.60
N MET A 180 -17.41 -9.85 -5.50
CA MET A 180 -17.97 -9.33 -4.26
C MET A 180 -19.14 -10.18 -3.76
N LEU A 181 -20.03 -10.65 -4.65
CA LEU A 181 -21.12 -11.56 -4.32
C LEU A 181 -20.59 -12.91 -3.81
N ASN A 182 -19.54 -13.44 -4.44
CA ASN A 182 -18.90 -14.66 -3.98
C ASN A 182 -18.25 -14.48 -2.59
N ALA A 183 -17.60 -13.35 -2.33
CA ALA A 183 -17.05 -13.04 -1.02
C ALA A 183 -18.13 -12.95 0.06
N LEU A 184 -19.24 -12.28 -0.23
CA LEU A 184 -20.38 -12.17 0.69
C LEU A 184 -20.98 -13.54 0.99
N ALA A 185 -21.19 -14.41 0.00
CA ALA A 185 -21.71 -15.76 0.20
C ALA A 185 -20.80 -16.60 1.13
N VAL A 186 -19.46 -16.43 1.04
CA VAL A 186 -18.53 -17.09 1.95
C VAL A 186 -18.62 -16.53 3.37
N ILE A 187 -18.77 -15.20 3.51
CA ILE A 187 -18.92 -14.56 4.82
C ILE A 187 -20.21 -15.00 5.51
N GLU A 188 -21.32 -15.09 4.77
CA GLU A 188 -22.62 -15.53 5.29
C GLU A 188 -22.67 -17.01 5.68
N SER A 189 -21.79 -17.84 5.10
CA SER A 189 -21.74 -19.28 5.35
C SER A 189 -20.94 -19.67 6.60
N GLN A 190 -20.31 -18.73 7.28
CA GLN A 190 -19.44 -18.94 8.44
C GLN A 190 -20.05 -18.44 9.75
#